data_56ef7729a2eb3cfca633ddb1ea916a22
#
_entry.id   56ef7729a2eb3cfca633ddb1ea916a22
#
_cell.length_a   1.000
_cell.length_b   1.000
_cell.length_c   1.000
_cell.angle_alpha   90.00
_cell.angle_beta   90.00
_cell.angle_gamma   90.00
#
_symmetry.space_group_name_H-M   'P 1'
#
loop_
_entity.id
_entity.type
_entity.pdbx_description
1 polymer ?
#
loop_
_entity_poly.entity_id
_entity_poly.type
_entity_poly.pdbx_seq_one_letter_code
_entity_poly.pdbx_strand_id
1 'polypeptide(L)'
;NTGMRIGEARSINWEDLKRVKDLSVVTVFGKTKKMRDVAFTQGSERYLRNLYDLRVKELKGENPRNDELIFLSRRGKGSIQSFKTAFNSMIKFVGIPKKGINGDRTLYSCRHYYATNQIQKQNANVFILSTQMGTSVEMIAKYYGHLITEEIAGHIGGREGRHITATEKVYPF
;
A
#
# COMPACT_ATOMS: atom_id res chain seq x y z
N ASN A 1 -3.89 1.04 1.40
CA ASN A 1 -3.92 0.73 -0.04
C ASN A 1 -3.19 1.78 -0.92
N THR A 2 -2.06 2.26 -0.46
CA THR A 2 -1.21 3.21 -1.21
C THR A 2 0.23 2.73 -1.33
N GLY A 3 0.62 1.75 -0.51
CA GLY A 3 2.00 1.27 -0.41
C GLY A 3 3.00 2.28 0.17
N MET A 4 2.57 3.45 0.67
CA MET A 4 3.48 4.42 1.28
C MET A 4 4.11 3.90 2.58
N ARG A 5 5.21 4.51 2.99
CA ARG A 5 5.84 4.19 4.28
C ARG A 5 5.04 4.77 5.44
N ILE A 6 5.10 4.12 6.60
CA ILE A 6 4.39 4.55 7.81
C ILE A 6 4.80 5.98 8.21
N GLY A 7 6.10 6.29 8.10
CA GLY A 7 6.60 7.64 8.38
C GLY A 7 6.01 8.70 7.46
N GLU A 8 5.86 8.39 6.17
CA GLU A 8 5.23 9.28 5.19
C GLU A 8 3.75 9.51 5.54
N ALA A 9 3.02 8.43 5.82
CA ALA A 9 1.59 8.54 6.20
C ALA A 9 1.36 9.40 7.46
N ARG A 10 2.33 9.45 8.37
CA ARG A 10 2.22 10.22 9.63
C ARG A 10 2.43 11.71 9.47
N SER A 11 2.98 12.15 8.38
CA SER A 11 3.36 13.54 8.12
C SER A 11 2.53 14.23 7.05
N ILE A 12 1.52 13.57 6.49
CA ILE A 12 0.66 14.17 5.46
C ILE A 12 -0.43 15.04 6.08
N ASN A 13 -0.60 16.22 5.50
CA ASN A 13 -1.63 17.19 5.84
C ASN A 13 -2.77 17.14 4.83
N TRP A 14 -3.89 17.80 5.12
CA TRP A 14 -5.00 17.90 4.17
C TRP A 14 -4.62 18.65 2.90
N GLU A 15 -3.73 19.64 2.98
CA GLU A 15 -3.23 20.40 1.82
C GLU A 15 -2.32 19.59 0.87
N ASP A 16 -1.72 18.48 1.35
CA ASP A 16 -0.91 17.62 0.51
C ASP A 16 -1.77 16.76 -0.46
N LEU A 17 -3.09 16.74 -0.25
CA LEU A 17 -4.03 16.02 -1.11
C LEU A 17 -4.42 16.88 -2.31
N LYS A 18 -4.32 16.28 -3.47
CA LYS A 18 -4.81 16.81 -4.73
C LYS A 18 -5.66 15.81 -5.47
N ARG A 19 -6.51 16.28 -6.35
CA ARG A 19 -7.32 15.42 -7.21
C ARG A 19 -6.64 15.29 -8.57
N VAL A 20 -6.41 14.05 -9.02
CA VAL A 20 -5.89 13.76 -10.36
C VAL A 20 -6.83 12.76 -11.01
N LYS A 21 -7.53 13.18 -12.06
CA LYS A 21 -8.67 12.45 -12.61
C LYS A 21 -9.67 12.15 -11.47
N ASP A 22 -10.02 10.90 -11.25
CA ASP A 22 -11.00 10.46 -10.25
C ASP A 22 -10.38 9.95 -8.95
N LEU A 23 -9.07 10.11 -8.76
CA LEU A 23 -8.36 9.60 -7.60
C LEU A 23 -7.72 10.72 -6.78
N SER A 24 -7.68 10.56 -5.48
CA SER A 24 -6.84 11.37 -4.60
C SER A 24 -5.38 10.95 -4.76
N VAL A 25 -4.54 11.94 -4.82
CA VAL A 25 -3.08 11.81 -4.86
C VAL A 25 -2.51 12.64 -3.75
N VAL A 26 -1.54 12.12 -3.02
CA VAL A 26 -0.83 12.84 -1.97
C VAL A 26 0.63 13.00 -2.33
N THR A 27 1.15 14.20 -2.13
CA THR A 27 2.59 14.43 -2.24
C THR A 27 3.26 14.08 -0.92
N VAL A 28 4.23 13.18 -0.95
CA VAL A 28 4.97 12.74 0.24
C VAL A 28 6.45 13.01 0.13
N PHE A 29 7.09 13.24 1.28
CA PHE A 29 8.54 13.40 1.38
C PHE A 29 9.18 12.08 1.78
N GLY A 30 10.01 11.53 0.88
CA GLY A 30 10.77 10.31 1.16
C GLY A 30 11.92 10.56 2.16
N LYS A 31 12.53 9.47 2.65
CA LYS A 31 13.70 9.52 3.55
C LYS A 31 14.87 10.33 2.98
N THR A 32 15.00 10.39 1.66
CA THR A 32 16.01 11.16 0.92
C THR A 32 15.60 12.60 0.62
N LYS A 33 14.54 13.11 1.27
CA LYS A 33 13.93 14.43 0.99
C LYS A 33 13.44 14.61 -0.46
N LYS A 34 13.42 13.57 -1.27
CA LYS A 34 12.79 13.60 -2.60
C LYS A 34 11.28 13.51 -2.45
N MET A 35 10.60 14.44 -3.09
CA MET A 35 9.14 14.45 -3.20
C MET A 35 8.69 13.41 -4.22
N ARG A 36 7.56 12.77 -3.96
CA ARG A 36 6.83 11.98 -4.94
C ARG A 36 5.34 12.01 -4.68
N ASP A 37 4.60 11.81 -5.73
CA ASP A 37 3.16 11.64 -5.66
C ASP A 37 2.79 10.18 -5.43
N VAL A 38 1.83 9.96 -4.56
CA VAL A 38 1.30 8.63 -4.21
C VAL A 38 -0.19 8.65 -4.45
N ALA A 39 -0.65 7.84 -5.41
CA ALA A 39 -2.07 7.71 -5.71
C ALA A 39 -2.77 6.78 -4.71
N PHE A 40 -3.98 7.16 -4.32
CA PHE A 40 -4.87 6.29 -3.57
C PHE A 40 -5.58 5.32 -4.52
N THR A 41 -5.80 4.08 -4.09
CA THR A 41 -6.66 3.18 -4.84
C THR A 41 -8.12 3.61 -4.68
N GLN A 42 -8.95 3.34 -5.67
CA GLN A 42 -10.38 3.68 -5.64
C GLN A 42 -11.07 3.19 -4.37
N GLY A 43 -10.75 1.99 -3.90
CA GLY A 43 -11.31 1.45 -2.66
C GLY A 43 -10.84 2.14 -1.38
N SER A 44 -9.78 2.96 -1.41
CA SER A 44 -9.29 3.71 -0.24
C SER A 44 -9.89 5.11 -0.11
N GLU A 45 -10.49 5.66 -1.15
CA GLU A 45 -11.13 6.98 -1.14
C GLU A 45 -12.21 7.10 -0.04
N ARG A 46 -13.03 6.08 0.12
CA ARG A 46 -14.09 6.07 1.16
C ARG A 46 -13.53 6.21 2.57
N TYR A 47 -12.37 5.62 2.84
CA TYR A 47 -11.75 5.72 4.18
C TYR A 47 -11.17 7.10 4.42
N LEU A 48 -10.61 7.73 3.39
CA LEU A 48 -10.13 9.11 3.48
C LEU A 48 -11.29 10.06 3.75
N ARG A 49 -12.42 9.90 3.06
CA ARG A 49 -13.65 10.66 3.31
C ARG A 49 -14.16 10.44 4.73
N ASN A 50 -14.22 9.19 5.19
CA ASN A 50 -14.66 8.89 6.56
C ASN A 50 -13.77 9.57 7.61
N LEU A 51 -12.45 9.66 7.38
CA LEU A 51 -11.54 10.39 8.27
C LEU A 51 -11.85 11.89 8.27
N TYR A 52 -12.11 12.46 7.11
CA TYR A 52 -12.50 13.86 6.99
C TYR A 52 -13.81 14.15 7.73
N ASP A 53 -14.86 13.36 7.46
CA ASP A 53 -16.17 13.51 8.09
C ASP A 53 -16.10 13.33 9.61
N LEU A 54 -15.27 12.40 10.09
CA LEU A 54 -15.01 12.22 11.53
C LEU A 54 -14.37 13.47 12.13
N ARG A 55 -13.39 14.05 11.41
CA ARG A 55 -12.70 15.25 11.87
C ARG A 55 -13.62 16.47 11.91
N VAL A 56 -14.50 16.64 10.92
CA VAL A 56 -15.53 17.68 10.90
C VAL A 56 -16.47 17.54 12.13
N LYS A 57 -16.86 16.31 12.48
CA LYS A 57 -17.66 16.05 13.71
C LYS A 57 -16.91 16.45 14.99
N GLU A 58 -15.62 16.12 15.09
CA GLU A 58 -14.80 16.51 16.23
C GLU A 58 -14.65 18.03 16.37
N LEU A 59 -14.63 18.73 15.23
CA LEU A 59 -14.56 20.18 15.14
C LEU A 59 -15.96 20.87 15.20
N LYS A 60 -17.00 20.11 15.59
CA LYS A 60 -18.37 20.62 15.73
C LYS A 60 -18.98 21.22 14.45
N GLY A 61 -18.60 20.68 13.30
CA GLY A 61 -19.09 21.09 12.00
C GLY A 61 -18.13 21.99 11.20
N GLU A 62 -17.03 22.41 11.79
CA GLU A 62 -15.99 23.16 11.07
C GLU A 62 -15.11 22.23 10.25
N ASN A 63 -14.62 22.72 9.12
CA ASN A 63 -13.66 21.98 8.30
C ASN A 63 -12.28 21.93 8.99
N PRO A 64 -11.53 20.81 8.85
CA PRO A 64 -10.14 20.78 9.30
C PRO A 64 -9.31 21.82 8.53
N ARG A 65 -8.30 22.38 9.19
CA ARG A 65 -7.37 23.30 8.53
C ARG A 65 -6.54 22.57 7.49
N ASN A 66 -6.14 23.26 6.46
CA ASN A 66 -5.34 22.69 5.37
C ASN A 66 -4.00 22.14 5.88
N ASP A 67 -3.34 22.84 6.79
CA ASP A 67 -2.07 22.45 7.42
C ASP A 67 -2.21 21.40 8.52
N GLU A 68 -3.42 20.90 8.78
CA GLU A 68 -3.66 19.88 9.78
C GLU A 68 -3.34 18.48 9.26
N LEU A 69 -2.69 17.67 10.11
CA LEU A 69 -2.38 16.26 9.78
C LEU A 69 -3.66 15.46 9.56
N ILE A 70 -3.67 14.61 8.53
CA ILE A 70 -4.77 13.66 8.28
C ILE A 70 -4.86 12.61 9.40
N PHE A 71 -3.72 12.13 9.89
CA PHE A 71 -3.66 11.15 10.96
C PHE A 71 -3.24 11.78 12.27
N LEU A 72 -4.23 12.19 13.04
CA LEU A 72 -4.04 12.78 14.36
C LEU A 72 -4.08 11.74 15.48
N SER A 73 -3.37 12.02 16.56
CA SER A 73 -3.50 11.25 17.80
C SER A 73 -4.93 11.38 18.34
N ARG A 74 -5.37 10.37 19.10
CA ARG A 74 -6.74 10.28 19.67
C ARG A 74 -7.15 11.52 20.49
N ARG A 75 -6.19 12.32 20.95
CA ARG A 75 -6.43 13.55 21.68
C ARG A 75 -6.40 14.81 20.79
N GLY A 76 -6.33 14.64 19.45
CA GLY A 76 -6.25 15.75 18.52
C GLY A 76 -4.97 16.59 18.63
N LYS A 77 -3.98 16.12 19.39
CA LYS A 77 -2.74 16.85 19.67
C LYS A 77 -1.56 16.19 18.97
N GLY A 78 -1.27 16.62 17.73
CA GLY A 78 -0.10 16.24 16.98
C GLY A 78 -0.15 14.84 16.33
N SER A 79 0.95 14.43 15.71
CA SER A 79 1.04 13.21 14.94
C SER A 79 0.96 11.94 15.79
N ILE A 80 0.43 10.88 15.21
CA ILE A 80 0.45 9.55 15.82
C ILE A 80 1.90 9.07 15.91
N GLN A 81 2.41 8.82 17.11
CA GLN A 81 3.79 8.35 17.31
C GLN A 81 3.97 6.90 16.85
N SER A 82 2.96 6.05 17.04
CA SER A 82 3.02 4.65 16.61
C SER A 82 1.63 4.10 16.35
N PHE A 83 1.48 3.41 15.24
CA PHE A 83 0.27 2.65 14.92
C PHE A 83 0.31 1.20 15.46
N LYS A 84 1.38 0.81 16.17
CA LYS A 84 1.59 -0.59 16.59
C LYS A 84 0.44 -1.13 17.44
N THR A 85 0.00 -0.36 18.42
CA THR A 85 -1.10 -0.79 19.30
C THR A 85 -2.42 -0.93 18.54
N ALA A 86 -2.76 0.07 17.73
CA ALA A 86 -3.97 0.04 16.90
C ALA A 86 -3.95 -1.13 15.92
N PHE A 87 -2.82 -1.37 15.25
CA PHE A 87 -2.65 -2.50 14.35
C PHE A 87 -2.81 -3.85 15.07
N ASN A 88 -2.17 -4.03 16.23
CA ASN A 88 -2.29 -5.26 17.02
C ASN A 88 -3.73 -5.51 17.47
N SER A 89 -4.44 -4.46 17.92
CA SER A 89 -5.86 -4.55 18.29
C SER A 89 -6.72 -4.93 17.10
N MET A 90 -6.47 -4.34 15.93
CA MET A 90 -7.19 -4.64 14.70
C MET A 90 -7.01 -6.10 14.27
N ILE A 91 -5.77 -6.62 14.18
CA ILE A 91 -5.54 -8.01 13.76
C ILE A 91 -6.13 -9.01 14.75
N LYS A 92 -6.11 -8.68 16.07
CA LYS A 92 -6.76 -9.48 17.10
C LYS A 92 -8.28 -9.48 16.92
N PHE A 93 -8.88 -8.32 16.66
CA PHE A 93 -10.33 -8.19 16.45
C PHE A 93 -10.83 -9.01 15.26
N VAL A 94 -10.07 -9.01 14.14
CA VAL A 94 -10.44 -9.77 12.94
C VAL A 94 -9.94 -11.23 12.96
N GLY A 95 -9.39 -11.71 14.08
CA GLY A 95 -8.96 -13.09 14.25
C GLY A 95 -7.70 -13.48 13.47
N ILE A 96 -6.91 -12.49 13.00
CA ILE A 96 -5.68 -12.78 12.28
C ILE A 96 -4.54 -13.04 13.29
N PRO A 97 -3.85 -14.21 13.23
CA PRO A 97 -2.73 -14.49 14.10
C PRO A 97 -1.62 -13.44 13.94
N LYS A 98 -1.04 -12.98 15.04
CA LYS A 98 0.08 -12.05 14.97
C LYS A 98 1.31 -12.68 14.31
N LYS A 99 1.59 -13.94 14.60
CA LYS A 99 2.69 -14.71 14.02
C LYS A 99 2.30 -15.20 12.62
N GLY A 100 3.08 -14.86 11.62
CA GLY A 100 2.98 -15.36 10.26
C GLY A 100 4.07 -16.37 9.95
N ILE A 101 4.09 -16.92 8.73
CA ILE A 101 5.09 -17.90 8.28
C ILE A 101 6.51 -17.28 8.35
N ASN A 102 6.65 -16.02 7.92
CA ASN A 102 7.93 -15.32 7.82
C ASN A 102 8.18 -14.34 8.98
N GLY A 103 7.58 -14.59 10.16
CA GLY A 103 7.73 -13.73 11.34
C GLY A 103 6.45 -12.98 11.74
N ASP A 104 6.58 -12.01 12.64
CA ASP A 104 5.44 -11.28 13.14
C ASP A 104 4.83 -10.33 12.10
N ARG A 105 3.51 -10.37 12.00
CA ARG A 105 2.76 -9.38 11.22
C ARG A 105 2.85 -8.02 11.88
N THR A 106 3.21 -7.03 11.08
CA THR A 106 3.32 -5.63 11.48
C THR A 106 2.55 -4.75 10.50
N LEU A 107 2.42 -3.48 10.78
CA LEU A 107 1.84 -2.55 9.81
C LEU A 107 2.62 -2.52 8.47
N TYR A 108 3.91 -2.86 8.49
CA TYR A 108 4.71 -3.00 7.28
C TYR A 108 4.24 -4.15 6.38
N SER A 109 3.62 -5.19 6.96
CA SER A 109 2.99 -6.29 6.21
C SER A 109 1.89 -5.80 5.27
N CYS A 110 1.21 -4.69 5.60
CA CYS A 110 0.22 -4.06 4.71
C CYS A 110 0.87 -3.51 3.43
N ARG A 111 2.10 -3.01 3.53
CA ARG A 111 2.85 -2.54 2.37
C ARG A 111 3.33 -3.70 1.50
N HIS A 112 3.76 -4.82 2.11
CA HIS A 112 4.05 -6.04 1.37
C HIS A 112 2.81 -6.57 0.64
N TYR A 113 1.68 -6.65 1.34
CA TYR A 113 0.42 -7.06 0.74
C TYR A 113 0.01 -6.15 -0.44
N TYR A 114 0.19 -4.83 -0.30
CA TYR A 114 -0.06 -3.90 -1.40
C TYR A 114 0.79 -4.24 -2.62
N ALA A 115 2.11 -4.42 -2.46
CA ALA A 115 3.01 -4.75 -3.56
C ALA A 115 2.63 -6.07 -4.24
N THR A 116 2.42 -7.13 -3.45
CA THR A 116 1.97 -8.44 -3.95
C THR A 116 0.68 -8.33 -4.75
N ASN A 117 -0.32 -7.61 -4.20
CA ASN A 117 -1.61 -7.45 -4.87
C ASN A 117 -1.51 -6.64 -6.16
N GLN A 118 -0.64 -5.62 -6.21
CA GLN A 118 -0.42 -4.85 -7.43
C GLN A 118 0.24 -5.69 -8.52
N ILE A 119 1.21 -6.54 -8.18
CA ILE A 119 1.89 -7.42 -9.12
C ILE A 119 0.92 -8.52 -9.61
N GLN A 120 0.32 -9.28 -8.69
CA GLN A 120 -0.44 -10.47 -9.05
C GLN A 120 -1.83 -10.20 -9.63
N LYS A 121 -2.52 -9.15 -9.16
CA LYS A 121 -3.93 -8.92 -9.54
C LYS A 121 -4.14 -7.75 -10.47
N GLN A 122 -3.20 -6.80 -10.50
CA GLN A 122 -3.34 -5.56 -11.27
C GLN A 122 -2.32 -5.46 -12.40
N ASN A 123 -1.44 -6.44 -12.57
CA ASN A 123 -0.38 -6.46 -13.58
C ASN A 123 0.42 -5.15 -13.58
N ALA A 124 0.71 -4.62 -12.40
CA ALA A 124 1.34 -3.33 -12.28
C ALA A 124 2.79 -3.38 -12.81
N ASN A 125 3.12 -2.46 -13.69
CA ASN A 125 4.49 -2.27 -14.13
C ASN A 125 5.41 -2.01 -12.93
N VAL A 126 6.52 -2.76 -12.83
CA VAL A 126 7.46 -2.72 -11.70
C VAL A 126 8.05 -1.32 -11.50
N PHE A 127 8.29 -0.58 -12.58
CA PHE A 127 8.77 0.80 -12.54
C PHE A 127 7.74 1.72 -11.88
N ILE A 128 6.46 1.63 -12.32
CA ILE A 128 5.36 2.39 -11.72
C ILE A 128 5.21 2.04 -10.25
N LEU A 129 5.25 0.74 -9.91
CA LEU A 129 5.14 0.27 -8.54
C LEU A 129 6.30 0.78 -7.66
N SER A 130 7.53 0.76 -8.18
CA SER A 130 8.71 1.28 -7.46
C SER A 130 8.57 2.78 -7.16
N THR A 131 8.10 3.55 -8.14
CA THR A 131 7.84 4.98 -8.00
C THR A 131 6.74 5.23 -6.96
N GLN A 132 5.60 4.56 -7.09
CA GLN A 132 4.45 4.65 -6.16
C GLN A 132 4.88 4.33 -4.72
N MET A 133 5.65 3.29 -4.53
CA MET A 133 6.14 2.86 -3.21
C MET A 133 7.35 3.67 -2.71
N GLY A 134 8.03 4.41 -3.58
CA GLY A 134 9.28 5.13 -3.24
C GLY A 134 10.41 4.17 -2.88
N THR A 135 10.60 3.15 -3.69
CA THR A 135 11.69 2.17 -3.58
C THR A 135 12.34 1.99 -4.95
N SER A 136 13.42 1.23 -5.05
CA SER A 136 14.01 0.95 -6.36
C SER A 136 13.41 -0.31 -7.01
N VAL A 137 13.58 -0.42 -8.32
CA VAL A 137 13.16 -1.61 -9.08
C VAL A 137 13.90 -2.85 -8.57
N GLU A 138 15.18 -2.73 -8.22
CA GLU A 138 15.99 -3.83 -7.68
C GLU A 138 15.42 -4.33 -6.35
N MET A 139 14.90 -3.42 -5.51
CA MET A 139 14.25 -3.80 -4.26
C MET A 139 12.91 -4.51 -4.51
N ILE A 140 12.15 -4.09 -5.51
CA ILE A 140 10.94 -4.82 -5.92
C ILE A 140 11.33 -6.21 -6.42
N ALA A 141 12.32 -6.31 -7.31
CA ALA A 141 12.79 -7.59 -7.83
C ALA A 141 13.31 -8.52 -6.71
N LYS A 142 14.08 -7.98 -5.75
CA LYS A 142 14.61 -8.76 -4.63
C LYS A 142 13.52 -9.39 -3.76
N TYR A 143 12.45 -8.67 -3.46
CA TYR A 143 11.42 -9.14 -2.52
C TYR A 143 10.22 -9.79 -3.21
N TYR A 144 9.98 -9.50 -4.47
CA TYR A 144 8.78 -9.93 -5.21
C TYR A 144 9.10 -10.56 -6.56
N GLY A 145 10.40 -10.78 -6.88
CA GLY A 145 10.83 -11.31 -8.18
C GLY A 145 10.23 -12.68 -8.51
N HIS A 146 10.03 -13.53 -7.50
CA HIS A 146 9.36 -14.82 -7.68
C HIS A 146 7.92 -14.68 -8.23
N LEU A 147 7.17 -13.68 -7.77
CA LEU A 147 5.82 -13.41 -8.29
C LEU A 147 5.83 -12.94 -9.74
N ILE A 148 6.83 -12.12 -10.09
CA ILE A 148 7.02 -11.64 -11.45
C ILE A 148 7.39 -12.80 -12.37
N THR A 149 8.22 -13.74 -11.90
CA THR A 149 8.61 -14.93 -12.68
C THR A 149 7.43 -15.84 -13.00
N GLU A 150 6.54 -16.06 -12.03
CA GLU A 150 5.30 -16.82 -12.25
C GLU A 150 4.41 -16.18 -13.32
N GLU A 151 4.31 -14.85 -13.31
CA GLU A 151 3.52 -14.10 -14.28
C GLU A 151 4.19 -14.11 -15.67
N ILE A 152 5.51 -13.92 -15.73
CA ILE A 152 6.29 -14.04 -16.96
C ILE A 152 6.13 -15.43 -17.58
N ALA A 153 6.18 -16.51 -16.79
CA ALA A 153 5.97 -17.85 -17.27
C ALA A 153 4.59 -18.01 -17.93
N GLY A 154 3.56 -17.39 -17.35
CA GLY A 154 2.23 -17.35 -17.95
C GLY A 154 2.14 -16.56 -19.26
N HIS A 155 2.96 -15.51 -19.42
CA HIS A 155 2.98 -14.67 -20.61
C HIS A 155 3.93 -15.18 -21.72
N ILE A 156 5.13 -15.64 -21.35
CA ILE A 156 6.15 -16.12 -22.28
C ILE A 156 5.90 -17.59 -22.66
N GLY A 157 5.33 -18.38 -21.76
CA GLY A 157 5.00 -19.79 -21.99
C GLY A 157 3.95 -20.05 -23.08
N GLY A 158 3.46 -18.98 -23.69
CA GLY A 158 2.71 -18.98 -24.96
C GLY A 158 1.23 -19.33 -24.78
N ARG A 159 0.38 -18.40 -25.12
CA ARG A 159 -1.06 -18.65 -25.36
C ARG A 159 -1.30 -19.53 -26.61
N GLU A 160 -0.27 -19.88 -27.35
CA GLU A 160 -0.33 -20.64 -28.62
C GLU A 160 0.47 -21.95 -28.60
N GLY A 161 1.09 -22.31 -27.49
CA GLY A 161 1.71 -23.64 -27.31
C GLY A 161 0.65 -24.68 -26.99
N ARG A 162 0.73 -25.86 -27.60
CA ARG A 162 -0.10 -27.02 -27.26
C ARG A 162 -0.21 -27.16 -25.75
N HIS A 163 -1.41 -27.33 -25.25
CA HIS A 163 -1.64 -27.74 -23.86
C HIS A 163 -0.88 -29.05 -23.61
N ILE A 164 0.30 -28.96 -23.03
CA ILE A 164 0.98 -30.10 -22.45
C ILE A 164 0.12 -30.47 -21.23
N THR A 165 -0.59 -31.60 -21.32
CA THR A 165 -1.38 -32.07 -20.19
C THR A 165 -0.43 -32.39 -19.04
N ALA A 166 -0.87 -32.17 -17.80
CA ALA A 166 -0.06 -32.36 -16.57
C ALA A 166 0.56 -33.77 -16.41
N THR A 167 0.25 -34.69 -17.30
CA THR A 167 0.78 -36.04 -17.39
C THR A 167 2.03 -36.16 -18.26
N GLU A 168 2.34 -35.20 -19.08
CA GLU A 168 3.56 -35.21 -19.90
C GLU A 168 4.73 -34.59 -19.16
N LYS A 169 5.56 -35.41 -18.50
CA LYS A 169 6.87 -34.97 -18.03
C LYS A 169 7.78 -34.82 -19.26
N VAL A 170 8.03 -33.60 -19.68
CA VAL A 170 8.92 -33.30 -20.81
C VAL A 170 10.39 -33.51 -20.45
N TYR A 171 10.74 -33.49 -19.16
CA TYR A 171 12.11 -33.64 -18.67
C TYR A 171 12.15 -34.60 -17.47
N PRO A 172 13.25 -35.34 -17.27
CA PRO A 172 13.39 -36.37 -16.20
C PRO A 172 13.71 -35.77 -14.81
N PHE A 173 13.55 -34.46 -14.60
CA PHE A 173 13.79 -33.79 -13.31
C PHE A 173 12.62 -32.88 -12.92
#